data_3b961501955a6e8af77c6861172e0621
#
_entry.id   3b961501955a6e8af77c6861172e0621
#
_cell.length_a   1.000
_cell.length_b   1.000
_cell.length_c   1.000
_cell.angle_alpha   90.00
_cell.angle_beta   90.00
_cell.angle_gamma   90.00
#
_symmetry.space_group_name_H-M   'P 1'
#
loop_
_entity.id
_entity.type
_entity.pdbx_description
1 polymer ?
#
loop_
_entity_poly.entity_id
_entity_poly.type
_entity_poly.pdbx_seq_one_letter_code
_entity_poly.pdbx_strand_id
1 'polypeptide(L)'
;MKTNEYMDKIKVLLVEDEQTLAMIIKDTLEGQNFIIHTANDGIEGLRLFFDLRPDVLVADVMMPRMDGFEMVRRIRQTDKRTPVLFLTARSAINDVVEGFELGANDYLKKPFGMQELIIRIKALAGKAFSFKEEPEQEETRFEIGDYHFNSITQKLSYAGAEEELSHREAEILKRLCENRNQVVNTQNILLDLWGDDSFFNSRSLHVFITKLRHKLSKDERIRIVNVRGIGYKLIIN
;
A
#
# COMPACT_ATOMS: atom_id res chain seq x y z
N MET A 1 -34.10 17.03 -11.93
CA MET A 1 -33.36 15.83 -11.55
C MET A 1 -32.03 16.30 -10.98
N LYS A 2 -31.87 16.27 -9.66
CA LYS A 2 -30.60 16.59 -9.00
C LYS A 2 -29.77 15.31 -9.05
N THR A 3 -28.79 15.26 -9.92
CA THR A 3 -27.76 14.22 -9.97
C THR A 3 -27.00 14.22 -8.65
N ASN A 4 -26.93 13.06 -8.05
CA ASN A 4 -26.39 12.77 -6.72
C ASN A 4 -24.85 12.95 -6.74
N GLU A 5 -24.37 14.15 -6.40
CA GLU A 5 -22.93 14.47 -6.22
C GLU A 5 -22.45 14.06 -4.81
N TYR A 6 -22.79 12.89 -4.35
CA TYR A 6 -22.00 12.21 -3.33
C TYR A 6 -20.94 11.35 -4.03
N MET A 7 -19.98 12.00 -4.68
CA MET A 7 -18.70 11.33 -4.92
C MET A 7 -18.15 10.97 -3.53
N ASP A 8 -17.98 9.66 -3.29
CA ASP A 8 -17.47 9.13 -2.03
C ASP A 8 -16.12 9.79 -1.71
N LYS A 9 -16.11 10.69 -0.71
CA LYS A 9 -14.88 11.35 -0.27
C LYS A 9 -13.98 10.32 0.39
N ILE A 10 -12.69 10.36 0.09
CA ILE A 10 -11.69 9.50 0.70
C ILE A 10 -11.57 9.83 2.19
N LYS A 11 -11.84 8.85 3.04
CA LYS A 11 -11.73 8.98 4.49
C LYS A 11 -10.30 8.64 4.94
N VAL A 12 -9.60 9.62 5.48
CA VAL A 12 -8.23 9.48 5.96
C VAL A 12 -8.19 9.65 7.47
N LEU A 13 -7.54 8.71 8.16
CA LEU A 13 -7.12 8.89 9.54
C LEU A 13 -5.66 9.33 9.55
N LEU A 14 -5.41 10.55 10.01
CA LEU A 14 -4.08 11.13 10.22
C LEU A 14 -3.70 11.01 11.69
N VAL A 15 -2.61 10.33 11.99
CA VAL A 15 -2.06 10.19 13.34
C VAL A 15 -0.70 10.89 13.38
N GLU A 16 -0.68 12.05 14.05
CA GLU A 16 0.46 12.97 14.08
C GLU A 16 0.45 13.73 15.40
N ASP A 17 1.52 13.69 16.16
CA ASP A 17 1.62 14.36 17.46
C ASP A 17 1.96 15.84 17.37
N GLU A 18 2.55 16.29 16.27
CA GLU A 18 2.80 17.71 15.99
C GLU A 18 1.51 18.38 15.52
N GLN A 19 0.78 19.02 16.44
CA GLN A 19 -0.54 19.61 16.19
C GLN A 19 -0.55 20.62 15.03
N THR A 20 0.51 21.41 14.87
CA THR A 20 0.64 22.39 13.79
C THR A 20 0.69 21.72 12.44
N LEU A 21 1.49 20.66 12.32
CA LEU A 21 1.59 19.87 11.09
C LEU A 21 0.27 19.14 10.79
N ALA A 22 -0.33 18.52 11.80
CA ALA A 22 -1.62 17.85 11.65
C ALA A 22 -2.71 18.80 11.15
N MET A 23 -2.78 20.03 11.66
CA MET A 23 -3.71 21.07 11.23
C MET A 23 -3.47 21.48 9.77
N ILE A 24 -2.22 21.75 9.38
CA ILE A 24 -1.88 22.12 8.00
C ILE A 24 -2.26 21.00 7.02
N ILE A 25 -1.95 19.75 7.36
CA ILE A 25 -2.31 18.60 6.53
C ILE A 25 -3.82 18.49 6.41
N LYS A 26 -4.55 18.58 7.53
CA LYS A 26 -6.01 18.49 7.56
C LYS A 26 -6.64 19.56 6.67
N ASP A 27 -6.32 20.84 6.88
CA ASP A 27 -6.89 21.96 6.12
C ASP A 27 -6.62 21.82 4.63
N THR A 28 -5.41 21.37 4.27
CA THR A 28 -5.02 21.17 2.86
C THR A 28 -5.80 20.03 2.21
N LEU A 29 -5.97 18.92 2.91
CA LEU A 29 -6.66 17.73 2.37
C LEU A 29 -8.17 17.93 2.31
N GLU A 30 -8.79 18.58 3.30
CA GLU A 30 -10.24 18.86 3.29
C GLU A 30 -10.65 19.70 2.08
N GLY A 31 -9.75 20.58 1.58
CA GLY A 31 -9.93 21.31 0.32
C GLY A 31 -9.84 20.47 -0.95
N GLN A 32 -9.48 19.18 -0.86
CA GLN A 32 -9.15 18.28 -1.98
C GLN A 32 -10.04 17.04 -2.07
N ASN A 33 -11.27 17.13 -1.55
CA ASN A 33 -12.25 16.02 -1.55
C ASN A 33 -11.91 14.85 -0.61
N PHE A 34 -11.26 15.13 0.53
CA PHE A 34 -11.03 14.16 1.60
C PHE A 34 -11.91 14.43 2.82
N ILE A 35 -12.13 13.42 3.66
CA ILE A 35 -12.64 13.54 5.03
C ILE A 35 -11.50 13.15 5.95
N ILE A 36 -11.02 14.11 6.76
CA ILE A 36 -9.84 13.90 7.60
C ILE A 36 -10.25 13.81 9.07
N HIS A 37 -9.87 12.71 9.70
CA HIS A 37 -9.90 12.55 11.15
C HIS A 37 -8.46 12.57 11.67
N THR A 38 -8.23 13.23 12.80
CA THR A 38 -6.89 13.36 13.39
C THR A 38 -6.82 12.67 14.75
N ALA A 39 -5.67 12.10 15.07
CA ALA A 39 -5.31 11.59 16.38
C ALA A 39 -3.91 12.09 16.73
N ASN A 40 -3.65 12.29 18.04
CA ASN A 40 -2.42 12.91 18.53
C ASN A 40 -1.35 11.89 18.98
N ASP A 41 -1.65 10.60 18.92
CA ASP A 41 -0.75 9.49 19.23
C ASP A 41 -1.30 8.14 18.77
N GLY A 42 -0.48 7.10 18.87
CA GLY A 42 -0.86 5.76 18.43
C GLY A 42 -1.99 5.11 19.22
N ILE A 43 -2.21 5.48 20.50
CA ILE A 43 -3.31 4.92 21.31
C ILE A 43 -4.66 5.45 20.82
N GLU A 44 -4.76 6.76 20.63
CA GLU A 44 -5.94 7.39 20.07
C GLU A 44 -6.16 6.95 18.61
N GLY A 45 -5.07 6.90 17.83
CA GLY A 45 -5.06 6.43 16.45
C GLY A 45 -5.63 5.02 16.32
N LEU A 46 -5.17 4.09 17.17
CA LEU A 46 -5.65 2.71 17.19
C LEU A 46 -7.16 2.63 17.47
N ARG A 47 -7.65 3.39 18.46
CA ARG A 47 -9.09 3.44 18.78
C ARG A 47 -9.90 3.98 17.60
N LEU A 48 -9.50 5.16 17.07
CA LEU A 48 -10.20 5.80 15.96
C LEU A 48 -10.16 4.96 14.67
N PHE A 49 -9.10 4.20 14.45
CA PHE A 49 -9.00 3.31 13.27
C PHE A 49 -10.16 2.32 13.22
N PHE A 50 -10.46 1.64 14.33
CA PHE A 50 -11.54 0.65 14.38
C PHE A 50 -12.94 1.31 14.38
N ASP A 51 -13.07 2.48 15.00
CA ASP A 51 -14.34 3.22 15.05
C ASP A 51 -14.71 3.78 13.67
N LEU A 52 -13.75 4.34 12.96
CA LEU A 52 -13.99 5.09 11.71
C LEU A 52 -13.87 4.24 10.45
N ARG A 53 -13.07 3.17 10.49
CA ARG A 53 -12.71 2.35 9.32
C ARG A 53 -12.27 3.23 8.14
N PRO A 54 -11.11 3.89 8.23
CA PRO A 54 -10.64 4.80 7.19
C PRO A 54 -10.28 4.05 5.91
N ASP A 55 -10.34 4.75 4.78
CA ASP A 55 -9.87 4.23 3.49
C ASP A 55 -8.33 4.23 3.42
N VAL A 56 -7.68 5.16 4.11
CA VAL A 56 -6.22 5.26 4.23
C VAL A 56 -5.84 5.70 5.64
N LEU A 57 -4.84 5.03 6.23
CA LEU A 57 -4.17 5.47 7.45
C LEU A 57 -2.87 6.19 7.08
N VAL A 58 -2.72 7.42 7.54
CA VAL A 58 -1.47 8.21 7.48
C VAL A 58 -0.96 8.37 8.91
N ALA A 59 0.24 7.91 9.21
CA ALA A 59 0.75 7.90 10.58
C ALA A 59 2.20 8.34 10.66
N ASP A 60 2.53 9.23 11.61
CA ASP A 60 3.91 9.43 11.98
C ASP A 60 4.47 8.16 12.65
N VAL A 61 5.72 7.88 12.36
CA VAL A 61 6.46 6.79 13.02
C VAL A 61 6.80 7.15 14.46
N MET A 62 7.22 8.40 14.71
CA MET A 62 7.73 8.83 16.01
C MET A 62 6.70 9.63 16.80
N MET A 63 5.95 8.96 17.66
CA MET A 63 4.96 9.59 18.51
C MET A 63 5.11 9.16 19.98
N PRO A 64 4.68 9.99 20.92
CA PRO A 64 4.68 9.61 22.34
C PRO A 64 3.65 8.50 22.64
N ARG A 65 3.80 7.83 23.77
CA ARG A 65 2.92 6.79 24.32
C ARG A 65 2.90 5.50 23.50
N MET A 66 2.56 5.54 22.24
CA MET A 66 2.58 4.45 21.28
C MET A 66 3.05 5.00 19.92
N ASP A 67 4.15 4.46 19.42
CA ASP A 67 4.69 4.84 18.13
C ASP A 67 3.85 4.27 16.96
N GLY A 68 4.10 4.78 15.74
CA GLY A 68 3.34 4.38 14.56
C GLY A 68 3.55 2.91 14.19
N PHE A 69 4.73 2.35 14.45
CA PHE A 69 5.03 0.95 14.15
C PHE A 69 4.24 0.00 15.05
N GLU A 70 4.24 0.26 16.35
CA GLU A 70 3.48 -0.55 17.31
C GLU A 70 1.97 -0.43 17.03
N MET A 71 1.47 0.77 16.72
CA MET A 71 0.08 0.97 16.34
C MET A 71 -0.28 0.11 15.11
N VAL A 72 0.49 0.21 14.04
CA VAL A 72 0.23 -0.56 12.80
C VAL A 72 0.39 -2.05 13.04
N ARG A 73 1.36 -2.49 13.84
CA ARG A 73 1.51 -3.91 14.23
C ARG A 73 0.22 -4.45 14.85
N ARG A 74 -0.43 -3.69 15.74
CA ARG A 74 -1.71 -4.08 16.36
C ARG A 74 -2.86 -4.08 15.37
N ILE A 75 -2.94 -3.06 14.51
CA ILE A 75 -3.95 -3.00 13.43
C ILE A 75 -3.84 -4.23 12.54
N ARG A 76 -2.63 -4.62 12.14
CA ARG A 76 -2.38 -5.73 11.22
C ARG A 76 -2.70 -7.12 11.78
N GLN A 77 -2.97 -7.23 13.07
CA GLN A 77 -3.50 -8.47 13.65
C GLN A 77 -4.92 -8.79 13.14
N THR A 78 -5.70 -7.75 12.80
CA THR A 78 -7.11 -7.90 12.41
C THR A 78 -7.43 -7.29 11.04
N ASP A 79 -6.73 -6.23 10.64
CA ASP A 79 -6.90 -5.57 9.33
C ASP A 79 -5.58 -5.64 8.55
N LYS A 80 -5.61 -6.36 7.42
CA LYS A 80 -4.48 -6.48 6.50
C LYS A 80 -4.65 -5.65 5.23
N ARG A 81 -5.80 -5.00 5.04
CA ARG A 81 -6.21 -4.37 3.78
C ARG A 81 -6.03 -2.87 3.77
N THR A 82 -6.45 -2.18 4.82
CA THR A 82 -6.39 -0.72 4.86
C THR A 82 -4.97 -0.23 4.56
N PRO A 83 -4.79 0.56 3.49
CA PRO A 83 -3.49 1.09 3.15
C PRO A 83 -2.93 1.98 4.25
N VAL A 84 -1.61 1.83 4.51
CA VAL A 84 -0.88 2.61 5.49
C VAL A 84 0.26 3.37 4.81
N LEU A 85 0.27 4.69 4.98
CA LEU A 85 1.35 5.60 4.63
C LEU A 85 2.03 6.08 5.90
N PHE A 86 3.31 5.78 6.07
CA PHE A 86 4.07 6.36 7.17
C PHE A 86 4.68 7.71 6.79
N LEU A 87 4.56 8.68 7.70
CA LEU A 87 5.35 9.90 7.71
C LEU A 87 6.54 9.68 8.64
N THR A 88 7.75 10.08 8.24
CA THR A 88 8.91 9.83 9.09
C THR A 88 10.05 10.82 8.90
N ALA A 89 10.64 11.27 9.99
CA ALA A 89 11.93 11.95 9.99
C ALA A 89 13.11 10.95 9.89
N ARG A 90 12.85 9.66 10.16
CA ARG A 90 13.88 8.62 10.12
C ARG A 90 14.25 8.31 8.68
N SER A 91 15.54 8.34 8.39
CA SER A 91 16.11 8.04 7.07
C SER A 91 16.94 6.74 7.09
N ALA A 92 16.98 6.03 8.23
CA ALA A 92 17.73 4.78 8.30
C ALA A 92 17.02 3.70 7.49
N ILE A 93 17.80 2.98 6.68
CA ILE A 93 17.30 1.91 5.80
C ILE A 93 16.53 0.85 6.59
N ASN A 94 16.97 0.56 7.81
CA ASN A 94 16.35 -0.45 8.67
C ASN A 94 14.92 -0.04 9.09
N ASP A 95 14.67 1.23 9.37
CA ASP A 95 13.33 1.71 9.77
C ASP A 95 12.33 1.57 8.62
N VAL A 96 12.76 1.82 7.39
CA VAL A 96 11.92 1.67 6.19
C VAL A 96 11.61 0.19 5.94
N VAL A 97 12.60 -0.69 6.07
CA VAL A 97 12.42 -2.14 5.92
C VAL A 97 11.45 -2.66 6.99
N GLU A 98 11.66 -2.28 8.26
CA GLU A 98 10.78 -2.68 9.36
C GLU A 98 9.32 -2.28 9.10
N GLY A 99 9.07 -1.04 8.70
CA GLY A 99 7.70 -0.59 8.43
C GLY A 99 7.02 -1.32 7.28
N PHE A 100 7.76 -1.64 6.21
CA PHE A 100 7.20 -2.47 5.14
C PHE A 100 6.98 -3.91 5.59
N GLU A 101 7.84 -4.47 6.43
CA GLU A 101 7.63 -5.80 7.04
C GLU A 101 6.38 -5.82 7.93
N LEU A 102 6.10 -4.73 8.62
CA LEU A 102 4.88 -4.52 9.41
C LEU A 102 3.61 -4.37 8.55
N GLY A 103 3.73 -4.25 7.23
CA GLY A 103 2.60 -4.14 6.32
C GLY A 103 2.22 -2.72 5.93
N ALA A 104 3.15 -1.76 6.03
CA ALA A 104 2.98 -0.45 5.39
C ALA A 104 2.92 -0.59 3.86
N ASN A 105 2.21 0.32 3.23
CA ASN A 105 2.05 0.36 1.78
C ASN A 105 2.96 1.41 1.15
N ASP A 106 3.31 2.47 1.88
CA ASP A 106 4.17 3.53 1.41
C ASP A 106 4.84 4.29 2.57
N TYR A 107 5.86 5.08 2.23
CA TYR A 107 6.65 5.91 3.14
C TYR A 107 6.84 7.29 2.56
N LEU A 108 6.68 8.33 3.37
CA LEU A 108 6.94 9.72 3.00
C LEU A 108 7.87 10.36 4.02
N LYS A 109 9.05 10.76 3.54
CA LYS A 109 10.09 11.37 4.40
C LYS A 109 9.78 12.83 4.70
N LYS A 110 9.85 13.21 5.98
CA LYS A 110 9.81 14.61 6.42
C LYS A 110 11.20 15.30 6.16
N PRO A 111 11.23 16.55 5.66
CA PRO A 111 10.10 17.36 5.22
C PRO A 111 9.60 16.95 3.83
N PHE A 112 8.28 17.06 3.60
CA PHE A 112 7.63 16.70 2.34
C PHE A 112 6.75 17.83 1.81
N GLY A 113 6.45 17.77 0.51
CA GLY A 113 5.50 18.68 -0.11
C GLY A 113 4.05 18.19 0.05
N MET A 114 3.08 19.10 0.27
CA MET A 114 1.66 18.72 0.39
C MET A 114 1.13 18.04 -0.87
N GLN A 115 1.60 18.44 -2.06
CA GLN A 115 1.20 17.80 -3.31
C GLN A 115 1.66 16.32 -3.37
N GLU A 116 2.86 16.02 -2.88
CA GLU A 116 3.36 14.65 -2.82
C GLU A 116 2.50 13.80 -1.88
N LEU A 117 2.17 14.31 -0.69
CA LEU A 117 1.28 13.64 0.25
C LEU A 117 -0.08 13.35 -0.38
N ILE A 118 -0.70 14.34 -1.05
CA ILE A 118 -1.99 14.19 -1.73
C ILE A 118 -1.94 13.09 -2.80
N ILE A 119 -0.92 13.11 -3.66
CA ILE A 119 -0.76 12.12 -4.74
C ILE A 119 -0.62 10.71 -4.15
N ARG A 120 0.18 10.53 -3.09
CA ARG A 120 0.38 9.23 -2.44
C ARG A 120 -0.90 8.72 -1.78
N ILE A 121 -1.64 9.58 -1.07
CA ILE A 121 -2.93 9.20 -0.47
C ILE A 121 -3.94 8.81 -1.56
N LYS A 122 -4.05 9.59 -2.66
CA LYS A 122 -4.93 9.26 -3.79
C LYS A 122 -4.52 7.94 -4.45
N ALA A 123 -3.24 7.69 -4.65
CA ALA A 123 -2.74 6.44 -5.20
C ALA A 123 -3.07 5.23 -4.30
N LEU A 124 -3.00 5.40 -2.99
CA LEU A 124 -3.35 4.37 -2.02
C LEU A 124 -4.87 4.14 -1.94
N ALA A 125 -5.66 5.21 -1.98
CA ALA A 125 -7.12 5.18 -1.92
C ALA A 125 -7.77 4.88 -3.28
N GLY A 126 -7.15 5.29 -4.38
CA GLY A 126 -7.72 5.32 -5.73
C GLY A 126 -8.20 3.98 -6.27
N LYS A 127 -7.91 2.90 -5.58
CA LYS A 127 -8.38 1.55 -5.89
C LYS A 127 -9.50 1.04 -5.00
N ALA A 128 -9.80 1.68 -3.89
CA ALA A 128 -11.04 1.47 -3.16
C ALA A 128 -12.26 2.03 -3.94
N PHE A 129 -12.04 3.02 -4.83
CA PHE A 129 -13.09 3.67 -5.61
C PHE A 129 -13.28 3.14 -7.03
N SER A 130 -12.33 2.37 -7.58
CA SER A 130 -12.44 1.78 -8.93
C SER A 130 -13.39 0.57 -9.02
N PHE A 131 -14.05 0.19 -7.93
CA PHE A 131 -14.97 -0.96 -7.90
C PHE A 131 -16.35 -0.69 -8.50
N LYS A 132 -16.61 0.47 -9.10
CA LYS A 132 -17.95 0.81 -9.69
C LYS A 132 -18.06 0.70 -11.20
N GLU A 133 -17.01 0.36 -11.93
CA GLU A 133 -17.13 -0.01 -13.34
C GLU A 133 -16.60 -1.44 -13.49
N GLU A 134 -17.48 -2.34 -13.89
CA GLU A 134 -17.17 -3.73 -14.23
C GLU A 134 -16.16 -3.76 -15.39
N PRO A 135 -14.89 -4.09 -15.15
CA PRO A 135 -14.02 -4.50 -16.25
C PRO A 135 -14.30 -5.96 -16.57
N GLU A 136 -14.24 -6.30 -17.83
CA GLU A 136 -14.41 -7.64 -18.37
C GLU A 136 -13.69 -8.70 -17.51
N GLN A 137 -14.41 -9.76 -17.17
CA GLN A 137 -14.08 -10.73 -16.12
C GLN A 137 -12.80 -11.55 -16.35
N GLU A 138 -12.17 -11.47 -17.53
CA GLU A 138 -11.00 -12.30 -17.90
C GLU A 138 -9.67 -11.75 -17.42
N GLU A 139 -9.49 -10.43 -17.27
CA GLU A 139 -8.19 -9.82 -16.92
C GLU A 139 -7.90 -9.74 -15.41
N THR A 140 -8.77 -10.23 -14.56
CA THR A 140 -8.66 -10.04 -13.11
C THR A 140 -8.21 -11.28 -12.35
N ARG A 141 -8.27 -12.44 -12.99
CA ARG A 141 -7.88 -13.73 -12.42
C ARG A 141 -6.69 -14.30 -13.16
N PHE A 142 -5.67 -14.65 -12.41
CA PHE A 142 -4.42 -15.19 -12.94
C PHE A 142 -4.16 -16.57 -12.36
N GLU A 143 -3.83 -17.51 -13.23
CA GLU A 143 -3.29 -18.82 -12.84
C GLU A 143 -1.77 -18.74 -12.87
N ILE A 144 -1.14 -19.01 -11.71
CA ILE A 144 0.31 -18.92 -11.50
C ILE A 144 0.75 -20.29 -10.99
N GLY A 145 1.06 -21.23 -11.89
CA GLY A 145 1.25 -22.64 -11.51
C GLY A 145 -0.01 -23.19 -10.84
N ASP A 146 0.11 -23.71 -9.63
CA ASP A 146 -1.04 -24.20 -8.84
C ASP A 146 -1.68 -23.11 -7.97
N TYR A 147 -1.25 -21.84 -8.08
CA TYR A 147 -1.90 -20.73 -7.42
C TYR A 147 -2.94 -20.06 -8.31
N HIS A 148 -4.01 -19.58 -7.67
CA HIS A 148 -5.00 -18.69 -8.28
C HIS A 148 -4.91 -17.33 -7.60
N PHE A 149 -4.69 -16.29 -8.37
CA PHE A 149 -4.63 -14.92 -7.90
C PHE A 149 -5.77 -14.10 -8.47
N ASN A 150 -6.52 -13.43 -7.61
CA ASN A 150 -7.53 -12.45 -8.00
C ASN A 150 -7.03 -11.05 -7.62
N SER A 151 -6.76 -10.21 -8.63
CA SER A 151 -6.19 -8.88 -8.43
C SER A 151 -7.19 -7.90 -7.82
N ILE A 152 -8.51 -8.09 -8.03
CA ILE A 152 -9.56 -7.23 -7.47
C ILE A 152 -9.72 -7.53 -5.98
N THR A 153 -9.95 -8.79 -5.62
CA THR A 153 -10.14 -9.18 -4.22
C THR A 153 -8.83 -9.28 -3.44
N GLN A 154 -7.69 -9.15 -4.13
CA GLN A 154 -6.34 -9.23 -3.58
C GLN A 154 -6.06 -10.57 -2.87
N LYS A 155 -6.70 -11.63 -3.34
CA LYS A 155 -6.57 -12.96 -2.76
C LYS A 155 -5.67 -13.85 -3.60
N LEU A 156 -4.76 -14.54 -2.92
CA LEU A 156 -3.92 -15.59 -3.47
C LEU A 156 -4.35 -16.92 -2.84
N SER A 157 -4.73 -17.89 -3.66
CA SER A 157 -5.15 -19.21 -3.18
C SER A 157 -4.24 -20.31 -3.71
N TYR A 158 -3.96 -21.31 -2.85
CA TYR A 158 -3.17 -22.49 -3.16
C TYR A 158 -3.75 -23.71 -2.44
N ALA A 159 -4.08 -24.76 -3.17
CA ALA A 159 -4.65 -25.99 -2.62
C ALA A 159 -5.85 -25.77 -1.67
N GLY A 160 -6.72 -24.79 -1.99
CA GLY A 160 -7.90 -24.45 -1.21
C GLY A 160 -7.66 -23.52 -0.01
N ALA A 161 -6.41 -23.22 0.32
CA ALA A 161 -6.08 -22.20 1.33
C ALA A 161 -6.00 -20.82 0.66
N GLU A 162 -6.64 -19.82 1.26
CA GLU A 162 -6.60 -18.43 0.79
C GLU A 162 -5.69 -17.58 1.69
N GLU A 163 -4.89 -16.71 1.07
CA GLU A 163 -4.10 -15.69 1.72
C GLU A 163 -4.41 -14.33 1.11
N GLU A 164 -4.59 -13.30 1.95
CA GLU A 164 -4.77 -11.93 1.50
C GLU A 164 -3.42 -11.27 1.22
N LEU A 165 -3.32 -10.63 0.06
CA LEU A 165 -2.20 -9.78 -0.30
C LEU A 165 -2.48 -8.34 0.13
N SER A 166 -1.44 -7.64 0.57
CA SER A 166 -1.53 -6.19 0.68
C SER A 166 -1.71 -5.58 -0.72
N HIS A 167 -2.24 -4.36 -0.76
CA HIS A 167 -2.48 -3.68 -2.03
C HIS A 167 -1.23 -3.62 -2.92
N ARG A 168 -0.06 -3.29 -2.37
CA ARG A 168 1.20 -3.23 -3.12
C ARG A 168 1.66 -4.60 -3.62
N GLU A 169 1.51 -5.66 -2.81
CA GLU A 169 1.80 -7.02 -3.25
C GLU A 169 0.92 -7.43 -4.44
N ALA A 170 -0.38 -7.16 -4.35
CA ALA A 170 -1.34 -7.48 -5.40
C ALA A 170 -1.02 -6.74 -6.71
N GLU A 171 -0.67 -5.45 -6.63
CA GLU A 171 -0.34 -4.64 -7.79
C GLU A 171 0.96 -5.07 -8.49
N ILE A 172 1.98 -5.37 -7.69
CA ILE A 172 3.24 -5.88 -8.24
C ILE A 172 3.02 -7.25 -8.88
N LEU A 173 2.29 -8.14 -8.19
CA LEU A 173 2.00 -9.47 -8.71
C LEU A 173 1.17 -9.41 -9.99
N LYS A 174 0.15 -8.53 -10.05
CA LYS A 174 -0.66 -8.30 -11.26
C LYS A 174 0.23 -7.94 -12.45
N ARG A 175 1.13 -6.94 -12.32
CA ARG A 175 2.04 -6.53 -13.39
C ARG A 175 2.97 -7.65 -13.85
N LEU A 176 3.43 -8.47 -12.91
CA LEU A 176 4.27 -9.63 -13.24
C LEU A 176 3.47 -10.70 -13.98
N CYS A 177 2.20 -10.90 -13.64
CA CYS A 177 1.31 -11.86 -14.34
C CYS A 177 0.94 -11.40 -15.75
N GLU A 178 0.58 -10.13 -15.92
CA GLU A 178 0.28 -9.51 -17.22
C GLU A 178 1.50 -9.59 -18.17
N ASN A 179 2.70 -9.57 -17.62
CA ASN A 179 3.97 -9.67 -18.37
C ASN A 179 4.69 -11.01 -18.12
N ARG A 180 3.94 -12.10 -18.06
CA ARG A 180 4.49 -13.44 -17.81
C ARG A 180 5.62 -13.74 -18.78
N ASN A 181 6.74 -14.26 -18.27
CA ASN A 181 7.94 -14.58 -19.03
C ASN A 181 8.61 -13.36 -19.74
N GLN A 182 8.21 -12.15 -19.44
CA GLN A 182 8.85 -10.92 -19.88
C GLN A 182 9.45 -10.17 -18.68
N VAL A 183 10.39 -9.27 -18.96
CA VAL A 183 11.00 -8.44 -17.91
C VAL A 183 10.13 -7.20 -17.69
N VAL A 184 9.60 -7.04 -16.49
CA VAL A 184 8.96 -5.80 -16.06
C VAL A 184 10.04 -4.87 -15.52
N ASN A 185 10.17 -3.70 -16.14
CA ASN A 185 11.19 -2.73 -15.78
C ASN A 185 10.96 -2.18 -14.38
N THR A 186 12.01 -2.18 -13.55
CA THR A 186 11.96 -1.64 -12.18
C THR A 186 11.49 -0.19 -12.15
N GLN A 187 12.02 0.66 -13.03
CA GLN A 187 11.68 2.08 -13.07
C GLN A 187 10.19 2.30 -13.38
N ASN A 188 9.63 1.53 -14.32
CA ASN A 188 8.19 1.60 -14.64
C ASN A 188 7.34 1.20 -13.43
N ILE A 189 7.71 0.11 -12.73
CA ILE A 189 6.99 -0.29 -11.50
C ILE A 189 7.04 0.84 -10.46
N LEU A 190 8.21 1.47 -10.29
CA LEU A 190 8.39 2.52 -9.30
C LEU A 190 7.61 3.78 -9.65
N LEU A 191 7.67 4.24 -10.89
CA LEU A 191 6.93 5.41 -11.35
C LEU A 191 5.43 5.20 -11.25
N ASP A 192 4.93 4.04 -11.68
CA ASP A 192 3.50 3.74 -11.65
C ASP A 192 2.95 3.60 -10.22
N LEU A 193 3.71 2.98 -9.33
CA LEU A 193 3.22 2.66 -7.98
C LEU A 193 3.59 3.71 -6.94
N TRP A 194 4.73 4.40 -7.08
CA TRP A 194 5.22 5.37 -6.11
C TRP A 194 5.37 6.79 -6.66
N GLY A 195 5.28 6.98 -7.99
CA GLY A 195 5.39 8.29 -8.64
C GLY A 195 6.84 8.73 -8.88
N ASP A 196 7.84 8.05 -8.30
CA ASP A 196 9.25 8.29 -8.51
C ASP A 196 10.09 7.01 -8.35
N ASP A 197 11.31 7.02 -8.89
CA ASP A 197 12.26 5.90 -8.84
C ASP A 197 13.36 6.11 -7.78
N SER A 198 13.04 6.81 -6.70
CA SER A 198 13.97 7.09 -5.60
C SER A 198 14.57 5.80 -5.02
N PHE A 199 15.74 5.96 -4.38
CA PHE A 199 16.43 4.86 -3.69
C PHE A 199 15.52 4.17 -2.65
N PHE A 200 14.69 4.94 -1.94
CA PHE A 200 13.77 4.40 -0.94
C PHE A 200 12.68 3.54 -1.57
N ASN A 201 12.08 4.00 -2.66
CA ASN A 201 11.06 3.25 -3.38
C ASN A 201 11.63 1.96 -3.99
N SER A 202 12.88 2.00 -4.48
CA SER A 202 13.59 0.80 -4.95
C SER A 202 13.79 -0.25 -3.85
N ARG A 203 14.09 0.18 -2.63
CA ARG A 203 14.19 -0.71 -1.46
C ARG A 203 12.83 -1.30 -1.07
N SER A 204 11.80 -0.47 -1.09
CA SER A 204 10.42 -0.89 -0.85
C SER A 204 9.99 -1.98 -1.82
N LEU A 205 10.22 -1.79 -3.12
CA LEU A 205 9.93 -2.78 -4.15
C LEU A 205 10.67 -4.11 -3.87
N HIS A 206 11.94 -4.05 -3.45
CA HIS A 206 12.70 -5.26 -3.13
C HIS A 206 12.09 -6.06 -1.97
N VAL A 207 11.58 -5.38 -0.94
CA VAL A 207 10.88 -6.02 0.18
C VAL A 207 9.61 -6.73 -0.32
N PHE A 208 8.79 -6.05 -1.13
CA PHE A 208 7.58 -6.67 -1.69
C PHE A 208 7.88 -7.87 -2.59
N ILE A 209 8.90 -7.79 -3.42
CA ILE A 209 9.36 -8.93 -4.24
C ILE A 209 9.78 -10.10 -3.35
N THR A 210 10.47 -9.84 -2.24
CA THR A 210 10.88 -10.88 -1.28
C THR A 210 9.67 -11.54 -0.63
N LYS A 211 8.67 -10.74 -0.21
CA LYS A 211 7.41 -11.26 0.33
C LYS A 211 6.65 -12.11 -0.69
N LEU A 212 6.54 -11.65 -1.93
CA LEU A 212 5.87 -12.40 -2.99
C LEU A 212 6.59 -13.73 -3.30
N ARG A 213 7.92 -13.75 -3.30
CA ARG A 213 8.69 -15.00 -3.42
C ARG A 213 8.35 -15.99 -2.31
N HIS A 214 8.26 -15.49 -1.08
CA HIS A 214 7.91 -16.35 0.06
C HIS A 214 6.48 -16.88 -0.06
N LYS A 215 5.51 -16.05 -0.43
CA LYS A 215 4.10 -16.45 -0.61
C LYS A 215 3.91 -17.46 -1.75
N LEU A 216 4.70 -17.38 -2.81
CA LEU A 216 4.64 -18.27 -3.97
C LEU A 216 5.55 -19.49 -3.84
N SER A 217 6.24 -19.68 -2.72
CA SER A 217 7.29 -20.71 -2.56
C SER A 217 6.79 -22.14 -2.48
N LYS A 218 5.48 -22.39 -2.34
CA LYS A 218 4.90 -23.73 -2.29
C LYS A 218 4.88 -24.44 -3.66
N ASP A 219 5.07 -23.70 -4.75
CA ASP A 219 5.20 -24.26 -6.10
C ASP A 219 6.57 -23.91 -6.67
N GLU A 220 7.45 -24.91 -6.73
CA GLU A 220 8.85 -24.75 -7.17
C GLU A 220 8.98 -24.36 -8.66
N ARG A 221 7.92 -24.51 -9.44
CA ARG A 221 7.87 -24.08 -10.84
C ARG A 221 7.83 -22.57 -10.99
N ILE A 222 7.45 -21.85 -9.93
CA ILE A 222 7.26 -20.40 -9.95
C ILE A 222 8.53 -19.71 -9.44
N ARG A 223 9.05 -18.79 -10.23
CA ARG A 223 10.20 -17.96 -9.84
C ARG A 223 10.01 -16.51 -10.23
N ILE A 224 10.22 -15.60 -9.28
CA ILE A 224 10.41 -14.19 -9.58
C ILE A 224 11.91 -13.94 -9.60
N VAL A 225 12.49 -13.81 -10.81
CA VAL A 225 13.93 -13.60 -10.98
C VAL A 225 14.24 -12.11 -11.11
N ASN A 226 15.40 -11.71 -10.59
CA ASN A 226 15.93 -10.37 -10.79
C ASN A 226 16.80 -10.36 -12.07
N VAL A 227 16.43 -9.52 -13.03
CA VAL A 227 17.25 -9.23 -14.20
C VAL A 227 18.07 -7.99 -13.89
N ARG A 228 19.34 -8.21 -13.55
CA ARG A 228 20.24 -7.19 -13.00
C ARG A 228 20.23 -5.89 -13.84
N GLY A 229 19.97 -4.76 -13.20
CA GLY A 229 19.95 -3.44 -13.81
C GLY A 229 18.72 -3.13 -14.67
N ILE A 230 17.75 -4.09 -14.82
CA ILE A 230 16.57 -3.90 -15.67
C ILE A 230 15.29 -4.03 -14.85
N GLY A 231 15.06 -5.17 -14.18
CA GLY A 231 13.82 -5.37 -13.49
C GLY A 231 13.58 -6.79 -13.00
N TYR A 232 12.32 -7.17 -12.91
CA TYR A 232 11.88 -8.47 -12.41
C TYR A 232 11.11 -9.24 -13.48
N LYS A 233 11.20 -10.56 -13.43
CA LYS A 233 10.52 -11.46 -14.36
C LYS A 233 9.86 -12.60 -13.59
N LEU A 234 8.57 -12.83 -13.82
CA LEU A 234 7.86 -14.00 -13.33
C LEU A 234 8.04 -15.15 -14.36
N ILE A 235 8.58 -16.25 -13.90
CA ILE A 235 8.78 -17.48 -14.70
C ILE A 235 7.90 -18.57 -14.08
N ILE A 236 7.20 -19.30 -14.94
CA ILE A 236 6.45 -20.50 -14.58
C ILE A 236 6.90 -21.59 -15.55
N ASN A 237 7.59 -22.60 -15.04
CA ASN A 237 8.11 -23.75 -15.78
C ASN A 237 7.07 -24.86 -15.93
#